data_f684adb281566e43dd7c616b01765e1f
#
_entry.id   f684adb281566e43dd7c616b01765e1f
#
_cell.length_a   1.000
_cell.length_b   1.000
_cell.length_c   1.000
_cell.angle_alpha   90.00
_cell.angle_beta   90.00
_cell.angle_gamma   90.00
#
_symmetry.space_group_name_H-M   'P 1'
#
loop_
_entity.id
_entity.type
_entity.pdbx_description
1 polymer ?
#
loop_
_entity_poly.entity_id
_entity_poly.type
_entity_poly.pdbx_seq_one_letter_code
_entity_poly.pdbx_strand_id
1 'polypeptide(L)'
;MKRTLLIICALLICLVSFAGDIKHISITYEYISDNPNETPEQAEQIAIQMAQQKALEEHFGLDVVGITSTMQRNRQEGQQVSSTSDVFSLRETSVRGEWIETTSQKVLNKIFEKGFWHVKVYIAGSARNHSTDKPEIQYAFINNTHDKQNRDQYYDGDDIFLRFTSPVSGALCVYLVDTEQNAYCLLPYQSNTVGYQAIEANKAYLFFSEMDDPNADEYTLNCMQSSEQNALYVIFSPNNFIKAADQQAGKNWRDEQLPRFLSYEDLMKWLARNQTRDENMVVRRKVVTIRK
;
A
#
# COMPACT_ATOMS: atom_id res chain seq x y z
N MET A 1 -57.41 -4.84 11.87
CA MET A 1 -56.63 -5.31 10.71
C MET A 1 -55.75 -4.23 10.05
N LYS A 2 -56.19 -2.98 9.82
CA LYS A 2 -55.33 -1.94 9.19
C LYS A 2 -54.15 -1.46 10.03
N ARG A 3 -54.20 -1.48 11.36
CA ARG A 3 -53.10 -1.07 12.26
C ARG A 3 -51.98 -2.12 12.40
N THR A 4 -52.31 -3.39 12.31
CA THR A 4 -51.30 -4.50 12.32
C THR A 4 -50.49 -4.57 11.02
N LEU A 5 -51.11 -4.22 9.88
CA LEU A 5 -50.42 -4.19 8.59
C LEU A 5 -49.39 -3.06 8.52
N LEU A 6 -49.68 -1.90 9.15
CA LEU A 6 -48.73 -0.77 9.21
C LEU A 6 -47.50 -1.05 10.08
N ILE A 7 -47.65 -1.81 11.13
CA ILE A 7 -46.55 -2.24 12.03
C ILE A 7 -45.64 -3.25 11.31
N ILE A 8 -46.20 -4.16 10.51
CA ILE A 8 -45.44 -5.14 9.76
C ILE A 8 -44.63 -4.46 8.63
N CYS A 9 -45.22 -3.44 7.93
CA CYS A 9 -44.46 -2.65 6.97
C CYS A 9 -43.35 -1.79 7.63
N ALA A 10 -43.58 -1.25 8.84
CA ALA A 10 -42.54 -0.51 9.57
C ALA A 10 -41.40 -1.41 10.07
N LEU A 11 -41.66 -2.68 10.40
CA LEU A 11 -40.62 -3.63 10.78
C LEU A 11 -39.82 -4.15 9.58
N LEU A 12 -40.39 -4.16 8.36
CA LEU A 12 -39.64 -4.56 7.15
C LEU A 12 -38.71 -3.47 6.63
N ILE A 13 -38.90 -2.21 7.00
CA ILE A 13 -38.05 -1.09 6.58
C ILE A 13 -36.79 -0.96 7.48
N CYS A 14 -36.76 -1.58 8.66
CA CYS A 14 -35.59 -1.56 9.56
C CYS A 14 -34.50 -2.60 9.26
N LEU A 15 -34.60 -3.36 8.17
CA LEU A 15 -33.54 -4.21 7.65
C LEU A 15 -32.76 -3.53 6.51
N VAL A 16 -32.53 -2.24 6.59
CA VAL A 16 -31.46 -1.61 5.81
C VAL A 16 -30.16 -2.04 6.47
N SER A 17 -29.68 -3.18 6.05
CA SER A 17 -28.35 -3.68 6.35
C SER A 17 -27.34 -2.57 6.07
N PHE A 18 -26.48 -2.27 7.01
CA PHE A 18 -25.19 -1.62 6.79
C PHE A 18 -24.31 -2.57 5.94
N ALA A 19 -24.69 -2.76 4.69
CA ALA A 19 -23.85 -3.40 3.69
C ALA A 19 -22.93 -2.30 3.18
N GLY A 20 -21.69 -2.26 3.66
CA GLY A 20 -20.67 -1.41 3.05
C GLY A 20 -20.66 -1.61 1.53
N ASP A 21 -20.35 -0.56 0.78
CA ASP A 21 -20.34 -0.58 -0.70
C ASP A 21 -19.50 -1.74 -1.22
N ILE A 22 -20.15 -2.62 -1.99
CA ILE A 22 -19.46 -3.71 -2.69
C ILE A 22 -18.78 -3.12 -3.93
N LYS A 23 -17.47 -3.26 -4.01
CA LYS A 23 -16.67 -2.84 -5.17
C LYS A 23 -16.20 -4.05 -5.97
N HIS A 24 -16.21 -3.92 -7.30
CA HIS A 24 -15.54 -4.89 -8.18
C HIS A 24 -14.09 -4.47 -8.33
N ILE A 25 -13.17 -5.35 -7.92
CA ILE A 25 -11.73 -5.10 -7.94
C ILE A 25 -11.02 -6.21 -8.70
N SER A 26 -9.88 -5.89 -9.27
CA SER A 26 -9.05 -6.87 -9.99
C SER A 26 -7.58 -6.54 -9.86
N ILE A 27 -6.74 -7.57 -9.93
CA ILE A 27 -5.28 -7.42 -9.90
C ILE A 27 -4.63 -8.50 -10.77
N THR A 28 -3.45 -8.16 -11.28
CA THR A 28 -2.47 -9.15 -11.76
C THR A 28 -1.34 -9.19 -10.76
N TYR A 29 -1.02 -10.37 -10.24
CA TYR A 29 0.00 -10.56 -9.23
C TYR A 29 0.97 -11.67 -9.65
N GLU A 30 2.24 -11.49 -9.35
CA GLU A 30 3.29 -12.48 -9.57
C GLU A 30 3.84 -12.94 -8.22
N TYR A 31 3.66 -14.20 -7.91
CA TYR A 31 4.21 -14.87 -6.74
C TYR A 31 5.51 -15.59 -7.14
N ILE A 32 6.54 -15.42 -6.32
CA ILE A 32 7.78 -16.20 -6.41
C ILE A 32 7.86 -17.00 -5.12
N SER A 33 7.91 -18.34 -5.23
CA SER A 33 7.99 -19.20 -4.04
C SER A 33 9.31 -18.96 -3.30
N ASP A 34 9.26 -19.01 -1.99
CA ASP A 34 10.43 -18.96 -1.10
C ASP A 34 10.82 -20.36 -0.57
N ASN A 35 9.97 -21.36 -0.83
CA ASN A 35 10.15 -22.74 -0.42
C ASN A 35 10.45 -23.63 -1.64
N PRO A 36 11.68 -24.21 -1.76
CA PRO A 36 12.03 -25.07 -2.88
C PRO A 36 11.24 -26.39 -2.93
N ASN A 37 10.56 -26.77 -1.83
CA ASN A 37 9.75 -28.00 -1.76
C ASN A 37 8.25 -27.75 -2.04
N GLU A 38 7.88 -26.54 -2.44
CA GLU A 38 6.53 -26.20 -2.75
C GLU A 38 6.07 -26.89 -4.05
N THR A 39 4.87 -27.50 -4.03
CA THR A 39 4.30 -28.09 -5.24
C THR A 39 3.74 -27.00 -6.17
N PRO A 40 3.62 -27.24 -7.48
CA PRO A 40 3.06 -26.26 -8.41
C PRO A 40 1.63 -25.85 -8.06
N GLU A 41 0.85 -26.76 -7.45
CA GLU A 41 -0.52 -26.51 -6.99
C GLU A 41 -0.54 -25.63 -5.74
N GLN A 42 0.40 -25.88 -4.81
CA GLN A 42 0.56 -25.03 -3.61
C GLN A 42 0.97 -23.61 -4.01
N ALA A 43 1.98 -23.47 -4.88
CA ALA A 43 2.42 -22.18 -5.38
C ALA A 43 1.30 -21.40 -6.07
N GLU A 44 0.44 -22.09 -6.85
CA GLU A 44 -0.73 -21.48 -7.49
C GLU A 44 -1.76 -20.99 -6.46
N GLN A 45 -2.09 -21.82 -5.46
CA GLN A 45 -3.03 -21.42 -4.41
C GLN A 45 -2.53 -20.24 -3.59
N ILE A 46 -1.24 -20.25 -3.22
CA ILE A 46 -0.62 -19.13 -2.52
C ILE A 46 -0.65 -17.87 -3.38
N ALA A 47 -0.32 -17.97 -4.67
CA ALA A 47 -0.37 -16.84 -5.59
C ALA A 47 -1.77 -16.22 -5.66
N ILE A 48 -2.83 -17.03 -5.67
CA ILE A 48 -4.23 -16.57 -5.69
C ILE A 48 -4.57 -15.87 -4.37
N GLN A 49 -4.25 -16.47 -3.23
CA GLN A 49 -4.51 -15.87 -1.91
C GLN A 49 -3.76 -14.54 -1.75
N MET A 50 -2.49 -14.50 -2.13
CA MET A 50 -1.69 -13.28 -2.09
C MET A 50 -2.24 -12.20 -3.04
N ALA A 51 -2.74 -12.58 -4.22
CA ALA A 51 -3.39 -11.66 -5.14
C ALA A 51 -4.68 -11.07 -4.55
N GLN A 52 -5.54 -11.87 -3.90
CA GLN A 52 -6.74 -11.37 -3.20
C GLN A 52 -6.37 -10.38 -2.11
N GLN A 53 -5.43 -10.75 -1.24
CA GLN A 53 -4.96 -9.90 -0.16
C GLN A 53 -4.39 -8.58 -0.69
N LYS A 54 -3.59 -8.66 -1.75
CA LYS A 54 -2.99 -7.49 -2.41
C LYS A 54 -4.04 -6.57 -3.02
N ALA A 55 -5.06 -7.12 -3.69
CA ALA A 55 -6.17 -6.34 -4.23
C ALA A 55 -6.95 -5.60 -3.12
N LEU A 56 -7.23 -6.28 -2.01
CA LEU A 56 -7.89 -5.68 -0.85
C LEU A 56 -7.05 -4.55 -0.25
N GLU A 57 -5.74 -4.77 -0.09
CA GLU A 57 -4.80 -3.78 0.41
C GLU A 57 -4.77 -2.52 -0.46
N GLU A 58 -4.63 -2.69 -1.77
CA GLU A 58 -4.55 -1.56 -2.71
C GLU A 58 -5.84 -0.74 -2.77
N HIS A 59 -6.99 -1.41 -2.63
CA HIS A 59 -8.29 -0.73 -2.74
C HIS A 59 -8.84 -0.20 -1.42
N PHE A 60 -8.61 -0.89 -0.30
CA PHE A 60 -9.20 -0.51 1.00
C PHE A 60 -8.17 -0.05 2.03
N GLY A 61 -6.89 -0.37 1.84
CA GLY A 61 -5.78 0.03 2.71
C GLY A 61 -5.54 -0.92 3.88
N LEU A 62 -4.66 -0.49 4.76
CA LEU A 62 -4.10 -1.27 5.86
C LEU A 62 -4.62 -0.81 7.21
N ASP A 63 -4.78 -1.76 8.12
CA ASP A 63 -4.86 -1.51 9.54
C ASP A 63 -3.46 -1.67 10.17
N VAL A 64 -2.82 -0.55 10.43
CA VAL A 64 -1.44 -0.51 10.95
C VAL A 64 -1.36 -1.06 12.38
N VAL A 65 -2.41 -0.94 13.16
CA VAL A 65 -2.47 -1.50 14.52
C VAL A 65 -2.37 -3.03 14.45
N GLY A 66 -3.07 -3.65 13.53
CA GLY A 66 -2.99 -5.09 13.26
C GLY A 66 -1.57 -5.52 12.84
N ILE A 67 -0.93 -4.78 11.95
CA ILE A 67 0.46 -5.02 11.49
C ILE A 67 1.42 -4.96 12.68
N THR A 68 1.36 -3.89 13.47
CA THR A 68 2.25 -3.71 14.64
C THR A 68 2.09 -4.84 15.65
N SER A 69 0.86 -5.25 15.96
CA SER A 69 0.57 -6.35 16.88
C SER A 69 1.12 -7.69 16.36
N THR A 70 1.07 -7.92 15.06
CA THR A 70 1.61 -9.12 14.42
C THR A 70 3.13 -9.15 14.48
N MET A 71 3.81 -8.03 14.20
CA MET A 71 5.27 -7.92 14.30
C MET A 71 5.76 -8.14 15.73
N GLN A 72 5.10 -7.54 16.73
CA GLN A 72 5.43 -7.75 18.14
C GLN A 72 5.26 -9.21 18.55
N ARG A 73 4.20 -9.88 18.11
CA ARG A 73 3.95 -11.30 18.43
C ARG A 73 5.02 -12.20 17.82
N ASN A 74 5.36 -12.01 16.55
CA ASN A 74 6.41 -12.78 15.88
C ASN A 74 7.78 -12.61 16.55
N ARG A 75 8.09 -11.41 17.05
CA ARG A 75 9.32 -11.13 17.81
C ARG A 75 9.33 -11.84 19.18
N GLN A 76 8.19 -11.89 19.88
CA GLN A 76 8.07 -12.60 21.17
C GLN A 76 8.17 -14.12 21.01
N GLU A 77 7.71 -14.67 19.88
CA GLU A 77 7.80 -16.10 19.56
C GLU A 77 9.17 -16.50 19.00
N GLY A 78 10.14 -15.57 18.90
CA GLY A 78 11.51 -15.85 18.43
C GLY A 78 11.61 -16.04 16.91
N GLN A 79 10.54 -15.81 16.16
CA GLN A 79 10.58 -15.77 14.71
C GLN A 79 11.16 -14.42 14.27
N GLN A 80 12.41 -14.42 13.83
CA GLN A 80 12.95 -13.26 13.10
C GLN A 80 12.23 -13.15 11.77
N VAL A 81 11.71 -11.96 11.48
CA VAL A 81 11.25 -11.58 10.12
C VAL A 81 12.52 -11.52 9.27
N SER A 82 12.82 -12.60 8.57
CA SER A 82 14.14 -12.82 7.96
C SER A 82 14.20 -12.54 6.47
N SER A 83 13.04 -12.23 5.83
CA SER A 83 12.99 -11.93 4.41
C SER A 83 12.16 -10.68 4.11
N THR A 84 12.46 -10.02 3.00
CA THR A 84 11.71 -8.87 2.51
C THR A 84 10.25 -9.22 2.24
N SER A 85 9.97 -10.46 1.80
CA SER A 85 8.62 -10.96 1.60
C SER A 85 7.83 -11.05 2.92
N ASP A 86 8.49 -11.40 4.04
CA ASP A 86 7.84 -11.46 5.35
C ASP A 86 7.50 -10.06 5.89
N VAL A 87 8.33 -9.06 5.60
CA VAL A 87 8.05 -7.66 5.95
C VAL A 87 6.81 -7.15 5.21
N PHE A 88 6.65 -7.56 3.96
CA PHE A 88 5.55 -7.13 3.11
C PHE A 88 4.37 -8.10 3.09
N SER A 89 4.50 -9.31 3.66
CA SER A 89 3.38 -10.23 3.78
C SER A 89 2.41 -9.73 4.85
N LEU A 90 1.21 -9.43 4.43
CA LEU A 90 0.12 -9.06 5.32
C LEU A 90 -0.72 -10.28 5.62
N ARG A 91 -1.02 -10.50 6.90
CA ARG A 91 -2.08 -11.44 7.27
C ARG A 91 -3.44 -10.77 7.02
N GLU A 92 -4.46 -11.56 6.70
CA GLU A 92 -5.83 -11.08 6.42
C GLU A 92 -6.38 -10.10 7.48
N THR A 93 -5.96 -10.25 8.73
CA THR A 93 -6.36 -9.39 9.86
C THR A 93 -5.84 -7.95 9.78
N SER A 94 -4.92 -7.66 8.86
CA SER A 94 -4.36 -6.31 8.70
C SER A 94 -4.93 -5.55 7.50
N VAL A 95 -5.76 -6.17 6.70
CA VAL A 95 -6.40 -5.56 5.53
C VAL A 95 -7.82 -5.13 5.89
N ARG A 96 -8.21 -3.93 5.47
CA ARG A 96 -9.53 -3.34 5.80
C ARG A 96 -10.68 -3.80 4.92
N GLY A 97 -10.45 -4.75 4.04
CA GLY A 97 -11.44 -5.27 3.12
C GLY A 97 -11.69 -6.75 3.32
N GLU A 98 -12.88 -7.18 2.92
CA GLU A 98 -13.29 -8.56 2.83
C GLU A 98 -13.51 -8.94 1.37
N TRP A 99 -12.86 -10.02 0.92
CA TRP A 99 -13.13 -10.62 -0.38
C TRP A 99 -14.40 -11.44 -0.29
N ILE A 100 -15.42 -11.09 -1.09
CA ILE A 100 -16.75 -11.73 -1.03
C ILE A 100 -16.83 -12.90 -2.00
N GLU A 101 -16.47 -12.65 -3.26
CA GLU A 101 -16.51 -13.68 -4.31
C GLU A 101 -15.48 -13.42 -5.40
N THR A 102 -15.04 -14.48 -6.06
CA THR A 102 -14.19 -14.42 -7.23
C THR A 102 -15.02 -14.54 -8.49
N THR A 103 -15.01 -13.50 -9.35
CA THR A 103 -15.73 -13.51 -10.63
C THR A 103 -14.88 -13.98 -11.80
N SER A 104 -13.56 -13.83 -11.71
CA SER A 104 -12.59 -14.30 -12.71
C SER A 104 -11.28 -14.67 -12.04
N GLN A 105 -10.70 -15.79 -12.45
CA GLN A 105 -9.39 -16.26 -12.00
C GLN A 105 -8.68 -16.92 -13.17
N LYS A 106 -7.43 -16.50 -13.43
CA LYS A 106 -6.60 -17.04 -14.51
C LYS A 106 -5.14 -17.14 -14.07
N VAL A 107 -4.53 -18.28 -14.30
CA VAL A 107 -3.07 -18.42 -14.24
C VAL A 107 -2.52 -17.97 -15.59
N LEU A 108 -1.79 -16.86 -15.58
CA LEU A 108 -1.22 -16.26 -16.79
C LEU A 108 0.13 -16.89 -17.15
N ASN A 109 0.90 -17.26 -16.13
CA ASN A 109 2.19 -17.93 -16.28
C ASN A 109 2.48 -18.79 -15.04
N LYS A 110 3.12 -19.94 -15.23
CA LYS A 110 3.60 -20.81 -14.15
C LYS A 110 4.87 -21.51 -14.61
N ILE A 111 6.03 -21.10 -14.13
CA ILE A 111 7.34 -21.64 -14.50
C ILE A 111 8.15 -21.96 -13.24
N PHE A 112 8.98 -22.99 -13.34
CA PHE A 112 9.97 -23.31 -12.32
C PHE A 112 11.34 -22.89 -12.80
N GLU A 113 11.94 -21.91 -12.15
CA GLU A 113 13.23 -21.34 -12.53
C GLU A 113 14.11 -21.16 -11.29
N LYS A 114 15.39 -21.54 -11.41
CA LYS A 114 16.41 -21.42 -10.33
C LYS A 114 15.98 -22.04 -8.98
N GLY A 115 15.15 -23.10 -9.02
CA GLY A 115 14.69 -23.80 -7.82
C GLY A 115 13.43 -23.24 -7.18
N PHE A 116 12.76 -22.24 -7.80
CA PHE A 116 11.56 -21.59 -7.29
C PHE A 116 10.46 -21.53 -8.33
N TRP A 117 9.20 -21.56 -7.86
CA TRP A 117 8.03 -21.33 -8.69
C TRP A 117 7.81 -19.84 -8.91
N HIS A 118 7.62 -19.44 -10.15
CA HIS A 118 7.14 -18.13 -10.56
C HIS A 118 5.72 -18.29 -11.08
N VAL A 119 4.74 -17.81 -10.34
CA VAL A 119 3.32 -17.95 -10.67
C VAL A 119 2.70 -16.59 -10.84
N LYS A 120 2.26 -16.28 -12.07
CA LYS A 120 1.57 -15.03 -12.37
C LYS A 120 0.08 -15.32 -12.54
N VAL A 121 -0.74 -14.63 -11.75
CA VAL A 121 -2.19 -14.81 -11.74
C VAL A 121 -2.90 -13.47 -12.02
N TYR A 122 -4.04 -13.56 -12.69
CA TYR A 122 -5.04 -12.50 -12.73
C TYR A 122 -6.24 -12.95 -11.93
N ILE A 123 -6.72 -12.07 -11.06
CA ILE A 123 -7.94 -12.31 -10.27
C ILE A 123 -8.83 -11.07 -10.31
N ALA A 124 -10.14 -11.28 -10.41
CA ALA A 124 -11.16 -10.26 -10.29
C ALA A 124 -12.30 -10.77 -9.43
N GLY A 125 -12.90 -9.91 -8.66
CA GLY A 125 -13.97 -10.29 -7.75
C GLY A 125 -14.67 -9.10 -7.13
N SER A 126 -15.62 -9.42 -6.26
CA SER A 126 -16.35 -8.47 -5.43
C SER A 126 -15.74 -8.43 -4.03
N ALA A 127 -15.54 -7.24 -3.53
CA ALA A 127 -14.99 -7.02 -2.20
C ALA A 127 -15.72 -5.87 -1.49
N ARG A 128 -15.69 -5.86 -0.16
CA ARG A 128 -16.35 -4.88 0.69
C ARG A 128 -15.38 -4.26 1.66
N ASN A 129 -15.50 -2.94 1.87
CA ASN A 129 -14.75 -2.24 2.92
C ASN A 129 -15.44 -2.42 4.27
N HIS A 130 -14.65 -2.69 5.32
CA HIS A 130 -15.17 -2.72 6.70
C HIS A 130 -15.29 -1.32 7.33
N SER A 131 -14.66 -0.29 6.74
CA SER A 131 -14.69 1.09 7.24
C SER A 131 -15.24 2.02 6.16
N THR A 132 -16.42 2.61 6.42
CA THR A 132 -17.14 3.50 5.46
C THR A 132 -16.77 4.98 5.56
N ASP A 133 -16.04 5.41 6.58
CA ASP A 133 -15.91 6.84 6.92
C ASP A 133 -14.58 7.49 6.46
N LYS A 134 -13.66 6.73 5.84
CA LYS A 134 -12.37 7.26 5.41
C LYS A 134 -12.44 7.90 4.03
N PRO A 135 -11.74 9.03 3.82
CA PRO A 135 -11.69 9.67 2.51
C PRO A 135 -11.10 8.73 1.45
N GLU A 136 -11.75 8.66 0.30
CA GLU A 136 -11.31 7.85 -0.83
C GLU A 136 -10.29 8.64 -1.64
N ILE A 137 -9.00 8.45 -1.35
CA ILE A 137 -7.91 9.07 -2.10
C ILE A 137 -7.68 8.34 -3.43
N GLN A 138 -7.30 9.10 -4.46
CA GLN A 138 -6.83 8.55 -5.74
C GLN A 138 -5.33 8.83 -5.87
N TYR A 139 -4.57 7.82 -6.23
CA TYR A 139 -3.13 7.95 -6.41
C TYR A 139 -2.60 7.00 -7.50
N ALA A 140 -1.52 7.41 -8.14
CA ALA A 140 -0.80 6.56 -9.08
C ALA A 140 0.70 6.88 -9.06
N PHE A 141 1.52 5.85 -8.86
CA PHE A 141 2.96 5.94 -9.07
C PHE A 141 3.28 5.60 -10.53
N ILE A 142 4.02 6.48 -11.18
CA ILE A 142 4.33 6.44 -12.61
C ILE A 142 5.81 6.76 -12.84
N ASN A 143 6.38 6.38 -13.99
CA ASN A 143 7.76 6.69 -14.33
C ASN A 143 7.89 7.77 -15.42
N ASN A 144 6.77 8.32 -15.87
CA ASN A 144 6.74 9.49 -16.74
C ASN A 144 5.48 10.31 -16.46
N THR A 145 5.53 11.61 -16.74
CA THR A 145 4.45 12.56 -16.38
C THR A 145 3.18 12.42 -17.25
N HIS A 146 3.20 11.60 -18.31
CA HIS A 146 2.05 11.38 -19.19
C HIS A 146 1.18 10.19 -18.78
N ASP A 147 1.74 9.22 -18.07
CA ASP A 147 1.01 8.05 -17.58
C ASP A 147 -0.03 8.43 -16.52
N LYS A 148 -1.10 7.63 -16.44
CA LYS A 148 -2.20 7.83 -15.49
C LYS A 148 -2.45 6.63 -14.59
N GLN A 149 -1.82 5.50 -14.88
CA GLN A 149 -2.04 4.23 -14.16
C GLN A 149 -0.82 3.87 -13.31
N ASN A 150 -1.07 3.26 -12.17
CA ASN A 150 -0.03 2.73 -11.31
C ASN A 150 0.87 1.75 -12.08
N ARG A 151 2.19 1.88 -11.85
CA ARG A 151 3.18 0.90 -12.28
C ARG A 151 3.55 -0.04 -11.14
N ASP A 152 3.79 -1.31 -11.49
CA ASP A 152 4.29 -2.35 -10.59
C ASP A 152 5.77 -2.63 -10.84
N GLN A 153 6.28 -2.28 -12.01
CA GLN A 153 7.65 -2.57 -12.44
C GLN A 153 8.35 -1.30 -12.91
N TYR A 154 9.58 -1.14 -12.44
CA TYR A 154 10.50 -0.07 -12.79
C TYR A 154 11.85 -0.68 -13.17
N TYR A 155 12.68 0.10 -13.83
CA TYR A 155 14.07 -0.25 -14.14
C TYR A 155 15.04 0.63 -13.35
N ASP A 156 16.27 0.14 -13.18
CA ASP A 156 17.36 0.93 -12.60
C ASP A 156 17.58 2.21 -13.41
N GLY A 157 17.45 3.35 -12.73
CA GLY A 157 17.53 4.67 -13.35
C GLY A 157 16.18 5.25 -13.80
N ASP A 158 15.06 4.56 -13.57
CA ASP A 158 13.73 5.14 -13.80
C ASP A 158 13.43 6.23 -12.77
N ASP A 159 12.89 7.35 -13.23
CA ASP A 159 12.30 8.35 -12.35
C ASP A 159 10.96 7.86 -11.80
N ILE A 160 10.60 8.36 -10.63
CA ILE A 160 9.30 8.09 -10.02
C ILE A 160 8.53 9.38 -9.81
N PHE A 161 7.25 9.36 -10.20
CA PHE A 161 6.31 10.47 -9.96
C PHE A 161 5.07 9.94 -9.24
N LEU A 162 4.40 10.82 -8.49
CA LEU A 162 3.14 10.50 -7.82
C LEU A 162 2.03 11.45 -8.26
N ARG A 163 1.01 10.91 -8.93
CA ARG A 163 -0.28 11.60 -9.08
C ARG A 163 -1.11 11.38 -7.83
N PHE A 164 -1.73 12.45 -7.34
CA PHE A 164 -2.55 12.36 -6.12
C PHE A 164 -3.74 13.32 -6.19
N THR A 165 -4.89 12.85 -5.68
CA THR A 165 -6.10 13.67 -5.47
C THR A 165 -6.85 13.14 -4.25
N SER A 166 -7.39 14.06 -3.44
CA SER A 166 -8.26 13.73 -2.30
C SER A 166 -9.55 14.53 -2.38
N PRO A 167 -10.71 13.95 -2.03
CA PRO A 167 -11.98 14.69 -1.96
C PRO A 167 -12.04 15.70 -0.81
N VAL A 168 -11.14 15.60 0.15
CA VAL A 168 -11.05 16.50 1.32
C VAL A 168 -9.63 17.06 1.45
N SER A 169 -9.52 18.25 2.05
CA SER A 169 -8.22 18.82 2.41
C SER A 169 -7.57 18.03 3.54
N GLY A 170 -6.23 18.04 3.62
CA GLY A 170 -5.52 17.30 4.65
C GLY A 170 -4.01 17.35 4.50
N ALA A 171 -3.37 16.40 5.14
CA ALA A 171 -1.93 16.20 5.19
C ALA A 171 -1.54 14.90 4.49
N LEU A 172 -0.47 14.93 3.69
CA LEU A 172 0.07 13.79 2.94
C LEU A 172 1.52 13.54 3.36
N CYS A 173 1.84 12.26 3.60
CA CYS A 173 3.22 11.78 3.68
C CYS A 173 3.39 10.60 2.72
N VAL A 174 4.59 10.46 2.16
CA VAL A 174 4.95 9.34 1.29
C VAL A 174 6.31 8.80 1.71
N TYR A 175 6.38 7.48 1.91
CA TYR A 175 7.62 6.79 2.25
C TYR A 175 7.89 5.67 1.25
N LEU A 176 9.15 5.48 0.90
CA LEU A 176 9.65 4.30 0.20
C LEU A 176 10.41 3.44 1.20
N VAL A 177 10.00 2.19 1.34
CA VAL A 177 10.70 1.20 2.17
C VAL A 177 11.49 0.26 1.25
N ASP A 178 12.80 0.21 1.47
CA ASP A 178 13.70 -0.64 0.70
C ASP A 178 13.81 -2.07 1.27
N THR A 179 14.63 -2.89 0.62
CA THR A 179 14.90 -4.28 1.04
C THR A 179 15.67 -4.38 2.36
N GLU A 180 16.35 -3.31 2.78
CA GLU A 180 17.08 -3.23 4.05
C GLU A 180 16.21 -2.71 5.20
N GLN A 181 14.91 -2.49 4.95
CA GLN A 181 13.95 -1.95 5.91
C GLN A 181 14.25 -0.49 6.32
N ASN A 182 14.86 0.27 5.43
CA ASN A 182 14.93 1.72 5.57
C ASN A 182 13.70 2.37 4.92
N ALA A 183 13.02 3.23 5.66
CA ALA A 183 11.86 3.98 5.19
C ALA A 183 12.29 5.41 4.85
N TYR A 184 12.49 5.69 3.57
CA TYR A 184 12.87 7.00 3.06
C TYR A 184 11.65 7.89 2.88
N CYS A 185 11.69 9.10 3.45
CA CYS A 185 10.63 10.08 3.35
C CYS A 185 10.73 10.82 2.00
N LEU A 186 9.84 10.49 1.07
CA LEU A 186 9.76 11.17 -0.23
C LEU A 186 8.90 12.44 -0.15
N LEU A 187 7.84 12.42 0.65
CA LEU A 187 7.03 13.58 1.03
C LEU A 187 6.83 13.63 2.54
N PRO A 188 6.92 14.79 3.17
CA PRO A 188 7.20 16.11 2.58
C PRO A 188 8.65 16.21 2.10
N TYR A 189 8.90 17.07 1.10
CA TYR A 189 10.24 17.37 0.58
C TYR A 189 11.23 17.78 1.68
N GLN A 190 12.52 17.64 1.43
CA GLN A 190 13.55 17.92 2.44
C GLN A 190 13.51 19.36 2.98
N SER A 191 13.13 20.31 2.14
CA SER A 191 12.96 21.72 2.51
C SER A 191 11.78 21.97 3.46
N ASN A 192 10.83 21.05 3.57
CA ASN A 192 9.63 21.20 4.40
C ASN A 192 9.93 20.85 5.86
N THR A 193 9.68 21.82 6.77
CA THR A 193 9.91 21.67 8.22
C THR A 193 8.65 21.27 9.00
N VAL A 194 7.46 21.32 8.36
CA VAL A 194 6.17 21.07 9.02
C VAL A 194 5.96 19.60 9.29
N GLY A 195 6.49 18.73 8.43
CA GLY A 195 6.42 17.27 8.60
C GLY A 195 5.29 16.59 7.80
N TYR A 196 4.60 17.32 6.93
CA TYR A 196 3.64 16.81 5.96
C TYR A 196 3.49 17.76 4.78
N GLN A 197 3.02 17.23 3.65
CA GLN A 197 2.60 18.02 2.49
C GLN A 197 1.12 18.38 2.63
N ALA A 198 0.79 19.67 2.59
CA ALA A 198 -0.60 20.12 2.63
C ALA A 198 -1.31 19.80 1.30
N ILE A 199 -2.54 19.30 1.40
CA ILE A 199 -3.40 18.92 0.27
C ILE A 199 -4.69 19.73 0.35
N GLU A 200 -5.08 20.32 -0.78
CA GLU A 200 -6.37 20.98 -0.99
C GLU A 200 -7.38 19.97 -1.57
N ALA A 201 -8.63 20.06 -1.11
CA ALA A 201 -9.71 19.21 -1.59
C ALA A 201 -9.91 19.33 -3.11
N ASN A 202 -10.09 18.18 -3.78
CA ASN A 202 -10.39 18.08 -5.22
C ASN A 202 -9.33 18.67 -6.17
N LYS A 203 -8.14 18.99 -5.66
CA LYS A 203 -7.01 19.46 -6.46
C LYS A 203 -6.17 18.27 -6.90
N ALA A 204 -5.83 18.23 -8.17
CA ALA A 204 -4.89 17.25 -8.72
C ALA A 204 -3.45 17.71 -8.49
N TYR A 205 -2.60 16.81 -8.01
CA TYR A 205 -1.18 17.05 -7.78
C TYR A 205 -0.36 16.08 -8.62
N LEU A 206 0.79 16.56 -9.08
CA LEU A 206 1.89 15.73 -9.59
C LEU A 206 3.13 16.04 -8.74
N PHE A 207 3.55 15.08 -7.92
CA PHE A 207 4.71 15.21 -7.05
C PHE A 207 5.96 14.60 -7.69
N PHE A 208 7.13 15.03 -7.21
CA PHE A 208 8.46 14.61 -7.65
C PHE A 208 8.81 15.12 -9.07
N SER A 209 8.27 16.27 -9.47
CA SER A 209 8.50 16.88 -10.78
C SER A 209 8.84 18.38 -10.61
N GLU A 210 10.06 18.77 -10.89
CA GLU A 210 10.48 20.17 -10.88
C GLU A 210 9.78 21.00 -11.96
N MET A 211 9.25 20.37 -13.01
CA MET A 211 8.47 21.04 -14.05
C MET A 211 7.13 21.55 -13.53
N ASP A 212 6.54 20.85 -12.54
CA ASP A 212 5.24 21.19 -11.95
C ASP A 212 5.41 22.00 -10.66
N ASP A 213 6.47 21.74 -9.89
CA ASP A 213 6.85 22.50 -8.70
C ASP A 213 8.37 22.68 -8.65
N PRO A 214 8.90 23.91 -8.85
CA PRO A 214 10.34 24.17 -8.82
C PRO A 214 11.04 23.87 -7.47
N ASN A 215 10.28 23.61 -6.42
CA ASN A 215 10.82 23.22 -5.11
C ASN A 215 10.68 21.71 -4.87
N ALA A 216 10.24 20.94 -5.86
CA ALA A 216 10.12 19.50 -5.74
C ALA A 216 11.51 18.85 -5.62
N ASP A 217 11.61 17.86 -4.74
CA ASP A 217 12.71 16.89 -4.83
C ASP A 217 12.32 15.85 -5.88
N GLU A 218 13.19 15.60 -6.84
CA GLU A 218 13.04 14.52 -7.83
C GLU A 218 13.76 13.27 -7.36
N TYR A 219 13.20 12.11 -7.68
CA TYR A 219 13.74 10.83 -7.22
C TYR A 219 13.90 9.83 -8.36
N THR A 220 15.06 9.21 -8.42
CA THR A 220 15.40 8.13 -9.36
C THR A 220 15.53 6.83 -8.59
N LEU A 221 14.86 5.79 -9.06
CA LEU A 221 14.91 4.47 -8.45
C LEU A 221 16.19 3.73 -8.87
N ASN A 222 16.88 3.16 -7.89
CA ASN A 222 18.12 2.44 -8.11
C ASN A 222 17.96 0.97 -7.68
N CYS A 223 18.60 0.05 -8.43
CA CYS A 223 18.61 -1.37 -8.14
C CYS A 223 20.05 -1.88 -8.10
N MET A 224 20.49 -2.38 -6.96
CA MET A 224 21.85 -2.94 -6.83
C MET A 224 21.91 -4.40 -7.24
N GLN A 225 20.83 -5.15 -7.06
CA GLN A 225 20.70 -6.56 -7.43
C GLN A 225 20.10 -6.70 -8.85
N SER A 226 19.87 -7.92 -9.30
CA SER A 226 19.17 -8.16 -10.58
C SER A 226 17.69 -7.75 -10.53
N SER A 227 17.09 -7.80 -9.34
CA SER A 227 15.73 -7.37 -9.04
C SER A 227 15.59 -7.10 -7.55
N GLU A 228 14.88 -6.05 -7.17
CA GLU A 228 14.57 -5.67 -5.79
C GLU A 228 13.10 -5.32 -5.67
N GLN A 229 12.49 -5.68 -4.53
CA GLN A 229 11.13 -5.29 -4.21
C GLN A 229 11.13 -4.21 -3.13
N ASN A 230 10.55 -3.07 -3.43
CA ASN A 230 10.38 -1.95 -2.52
C ASN A 230 8.89 -1.69 -2.28
N ALA A 231 8.55 -1.05 -1.17
CA ALA A 231 7.18 -0.70 -0.86
C ALA A 231 7.00 0.81 -0.71
N LEU A 232 6.06 1.38 -1.45
CA LEU A 232 5.65 2.78 -1.37
C LEU A 232 4.43 2.90 -0.45
N TYR A 233 4.53 3.75 0.57
CA TYR A 233 3.45 4.06 1.50
C TYR A 233 2.90 5.44 1.21
N VAL A 234 1.63 5.54 0.87
CA VAL A 234 0.87 6.80 0.75
C VAL A 234 0.01 6.93 2.00
N ILE A 235 0.26 7.97 2.77
CA ILE A 235 -0.33 8.18 4.09
C ILE A 235 -1.03 9.54 4.05
N PHE A 236 -2.36 9.51 4.10
CA PHE A 236 -3.18 10.72 4.06
C PHE A 236 -4.07 10.83 5.30
N SER A 237 -4.20 12.02 5.84
CA SER A 237 -5.13 12.32 6.93
C SER A 237 -5.83 13.66 6.68
N PRO A 238 -7.14 13.77 6.94
CA PRO A 238 -7.83 15.06 6.99
C PRO A 238 -7.26 16.01 8.07
N ASN A 239 -6.55 15.44 9.04
CA ASN A 239 -5.90 16.15 10.15
C ASN A 239 -4.37 16.18 9.98
N ASN A 240 -3.71 17.02 10.76
CA ASN A 240 -2.26 17.13 10.72
C ASN A 240 -1.61 15.94 11.44
N PHE A 241 -0.51 15.44 10.89
CA PHE A 241 0.30 14.41 11.52
C PHE A 241 1.16 14.95 12.67
N ILE A 242 1.48 14.07 13.62
CA ILE A 242 2.65 14.26 14.46
C ILE A 242 3.87 14.08 13.56
N LYS A 243 4.81 15.03 13.55
CA LYS A 243 6.03 14.90 12.75
C LYS A 243 6.77 13.60 13.09
N ALA A 244 7.18 12.87 12.06
CA ALA A 244 8.02 11.68 12.23
C ALA A 244 9.42 12.06 12.72
N ALA A 245 10.07 11.18 13.49
CA ALA A 245 11.43 11.37 13.98
C ALA A 245 12.44 10.80 12.96
N ASP A 246 12.32 11.23 11.71
CA ASP A 246 13.23 10.85 10.63
C ASP A 246 14.61 11.51 10.79
N GLN A 247 15.63 10.80 10.35
CA GLN A 247 17.03 11.21 10.41
C GLN A 247 17.53 11.59 9.02
N GLN A 248 18.51 12.48 8.95
CA GLN A 248 19.17 12.80 7.70
C GLN A 248 19.96 11.56 7.22
N ALA A 249 19.67 11.10 6.02
CA ALA A 249 20.45 10.07 5.36
C ALA A 249 21.77 10.62 4.80
N GLY A 250 22.73 9.74 4.58
CA GLY A 250 23.95 10.04 3.86
C GLY A 250 23.72 10.16 2.35
N LYS A 251 24.79 9.90 1.58
CA LYS A 251 24.72 9.84 0.13
C LYS A 251 24.70 8.38 -0.35
N ASN A 252 24.10 8.15 -1.52
CA ASN A 252 24.16 6.86 -2.17
C ASN A 252 25.53 6.65 -2.85
N TRP A 253 25.70 5.52 -3.51
CA TRP A 253 26.95 5.17 -4.23
C TRP A 253 27.24 6.05 -5.48
N ARG A 254 26.25 6.82 -5.95
CA ARG A 254 26.37 7.84 -7.03
C ARG A 254 26.69 9.25 -6.47
N ASP A 255 26.98 9.37 -5.16
CA ASP A 255 27.19 10.65 -4.44
C ASP A 255 25.95 11.56 -4.38
N GLU A 256 24.74 11.01 -4.64
CA GLU A 256 23.48 11.72 -4.54
C GLU A 256 22.96 11.70 -3.11
N GLN A 257 22.41 12.84 -2.65
CA GLN A 257 21.84 12.95 -1.31
C GLN A 257 20.58 12.10 -1.19
N LEU A 258 20.57 11.17 -0.25
CA LEU A 258 19.36 10.38 0.04
C LEU A 258 18.35 11.19 0.86
N PRO A 259 17.03 10.91 0.69
CA PRO A 259 15.98 11.50 1.53
C PRO A 259 16.19 11.15 2.99
N ARG A 260 15.56 11.94 3.88
CA ARG A 260 15.49 11.58 5.30
C ARG A 260 14.86 10.21 5.47
N PHE A 261 15.25 9.48 6.51
CA PHE A 261 14.77 8.12 6.71
C PHE A 261 14.55 7.77 8.19
N LEU A 262 13.81 6.71 8.42
CA LEU A 262 13.67 6.02 9.69
C LEU A 262 13.64 4.51 9.43
N SER A 263 13.76 3.71 10.47
CA SER A 263 13.59 2.26 10.32
C SER A 263 12.13 1.93 9.99
N TYR A 264 11.89 0.82 9.29
CA TYR A 264 10.52 0.34 9.04
C TYR A 264 9.73 0.15 10.34
N GLU A 265 10.39 -0.34 11.41
CA GLU A 265 9.76 -0.49 12.72
C GLU A 265 9.29 0.86 13.29
N ASP A 266 10.11 1.90 13.17
CA ASP A 266 9.74 3.24 13.64
C ASP A 266 8.65 3.88 12.77
N LEU A 267 8.66 3.61 11.45
CA LEU A 267 7.55 3.98 10.57
C LEU A 267 6.24 3.34 11.04
N MET A 268 6.24 2.04 11.32
CA MET A 268 5.04 1.35 11.80
C MET A 268 4.55 1.87 13.15
N LYS A 269 5.46 2.15 14.09
CA LYS A 269 5.12 2.78 15.38
C LYS A 269 4.54 4.19 15.19
N TRP A 270 5.10 4.96 14.28
CA TRP A 270 4.63 6.31 13.96
C TRP A 270 3.23 6.26 13.31
N LEU A 271 3.01 5.35 12.35
CA LEU A 271 1.72 5.12 11.72
C LEU A 271 0.66 4.73 12.74
N ALA A 272 0.94 3.72 13.58
CA ALA A 272 0.01 3.26 14.62
C ALA A 272 -0.39 4.39 15.59
N ARG A 273 0.58 5.22 15.98
CA ARG A 273 0.36 6.35 16.88
C ARG A 273 -0.53 7.43 16.26
N ASN A 274 -0.32 7.75 14.97
CA ASN A 274 -1.17 8.71 14.26
C ASN A 274 -2.56 8.14 14.00
N GLN A 275 -2.67 6.88 13.60
CA GLN A 275 -3.96 6.24 13.32
C GLN A 275 -4.85 6.09 14.58
N THR A 276 -4.25 5.88 15.75
CA THR A 276 -4.99 5.88 17.03
C THR A 276 -5.58 7.26 17.35
N ARG A 277 -4.96 8.35 16.85
CA ARG A 277 -5.43 9.73 17.06
C ARG A 277 -6.40 10.21 15.99
N ASP A 278 -6.32 9.62 14.81
CA ASP A 278 -7.16 9.96 13.68
C ASP A 278 -7.63 8.70 12.95
N GLU A 279 -8.85 8.30 13.25
CA GLU A 279 -9.52 7.15 12.63
C GLU A 279 -9.74 7.36 11.11
N ASN A 280 -9.77 8.61 10.63
CA ASN A 280 -9.92 8.95 9.23
C ASN A 280 -8.62 8.87 8.43
N MET A 281 -7.49 8.61 9.09
CA MET A 281 -6.21 8.41 8.43
C MET A 281 -6.26 7.21 7.48
N VAL A 282 -5.81 7.44 6.25
CA VAL A 282 -5.71 6.44 5.18
C VAL A 282 -4.26 6.05 4.99
N VAL A 283 -3.98 4.76 4.96
CA VAL A 283 -2.67 4.21 4.60
C VAL A 283 -2.86 3.30 3.39
N ARG A 284 -2.11 3.56 2.33
CA ARG A 284 -2.04 2.72 1.13
C ARG A 284 -0.61 2.25 0.95
N ARG A 285 -0.44 0.97 0.65
CA ARG A 285 0.87 0.39 0.34
C ARG A 285 0.87 -0.11 -1.11
N LYS A 286 1.91 0.22 -1.84
CA LYS A 286 2.17 -0.27 -3.19
C LYS A 286 3.54 -0.93 -3.22
N VAL A 287 3.60 -2.23 -3.49
CA VAL A 287 4.87 -2.92 -3.75
C VAL A 287 5.24 -2.72 -5.20
N VAL A 288 6.48 -2.34 -5.44
CA VAL A 288 7.05 -2.14 -6.77
C VAL A 288 8.30 -3.02 -6.91
N THR A 289 8.50 -3.54 -8.10
CA THR A 289 9.70 -4.30 -8.46
C THR A 289 10.61 -3.44 -9.32
N ILE A 290 11.86 -3.26 -8.90
CA ILE A 290 12.89 -2.55 -9.67
C ILE A 290 13.83 -3.60 -10.24
N ARG A 291 14.13 -3.54 -11.54
CA ARG A 291 14.99 -4.48 -12.27
C ARG A 291 16.16 -3.74 -12.91
N LYS A 292 17.29 -4.44 -13.05
CA LYS A 292 18.41 -3.98 -13.90
C LYS A 292 18.07 -4.09 -15.36
#